data_83f2181810269509d390c04377574cef
#
_entry.id   83f2181810269509d390c04377574cef
#
_cell.length_a   1.000
_cell.length_b   1.000
_cell.length_c   1.000
_cell.angle_alpha   90.00
_cell.angle_beta   90.00
_cell.angle_gamma   90.00
#
_symmetry.space_group_name_H-M   'P 1'
#
loop_
_entity.id
_entity.type
_entity.pdbx_description
1 polymer ?
#
loop_
_entity_poly.entity_id
_entity_poly.type
_entity_poly.pdbx_seq_one_letter_code
_entity_poly.pdbx_strand_id
1 'polypeptide(L)'
;MIRTRICFTLVAALFALASPAATQTFPVEDPVLQRIWEEGMENSQTYVLAQALLDSIGPRLTGSPAHKAANDWAVQMFQSWGIEARNEQYGTWMNWERGITHIDLVEPRVRTLEGMLLAWSAGTRGKVKAGVVIFPDVADSAAFQAWLPEADGRFVLVSYPEPTCRPNDNWEEYATEESFERMQAERDTLRQEWRARTEKTGYNQRQLSTVLEEAGVRGILTSSWPGGWGVHRVFSAATEEVPTLALGCEDYGLVFRLAERGQGPVLEVEAKARFNGEEPVFNSIAEIRGTERPDEYIVLSAHYDSWDGGSGATDNGTGSVTMLEAVRILKAAYPNPKRTIIAGLWGGEEQGLIGSRAFVADHPEVVQGLQVLLNQDNGTGRIVRATGAGLTRAGEYFARWLSAIPTEISRHIDLTLPGTPSGGGSDHASFLCTGAPAFFLGAHRWAYFPYTWHTNRDTFDKIVFDDLKNNATLFAMLAYLASEEDEMMPRERRVLPVSRRTGEQMTWPECRPPRSWEEYRQR
;
A
#
# COMPACT_ATOMS: atom_id res chain seq x y z
N MET A 1 45.25 18.53 -72.95
CA MET A 1 44.72 17.60 -71.92
C MET A 1 43.83 18.41 -70.96
N ILE A 2 42.55 18.43 -71.25
CA ILE A 2 41.55 19.16 -70.49
C ILE A 2 40.84 18.15 -69.55
N ARG A 3 40.94 18.31 -68.24
CA ARG A 3 40.23 17.50 -67.24
C ARG A 3 38.94 18.21 -66.85
N THR A 4 37.81 17.65 -67.30
CA THR A 4 36.44 18.05 -66.93
C THR A 4 36.13 17.50 -65.52
N ARG A 5 35.83 18.36 -64.56
CA ARG A 5 35.29 17.99 -63.24
C ARG A 5 33.76 18.01 -63.32
N ILE A 6 33.13 16.85 -63.11
CA ILE A 6 31.71 16.71 -62.95
C ILE A 6 31.36 16.89 -61.46
N CYS A 7 30.58 17.95 -61.16
CA CYS A 7 29.96 18.13 -59.81
C CYS A 7 28.68 17.28 -59.76
N PHE A 8 28.66 16.30 -58.84
CA PHE A 8 27.43 15.64 -58.43
C PHE A 8 26.77 16.41 -57.30
N THR A 9 25.62 17.01 -57.57
CA THR A 9 24.77 17.63 -56.54
C THR A 9 23.87 16.55 -55.98
N LEU A 10 24.10 16.15 -54.71
CA LEU A 10 23.22 15.23 -53.96
C LEU A 10 22.06 16.07 -53.42
N VAL A 11 20.87 15.81 -53.96
CA VAL A 11 19.59 16.29 -53.37
C VAL A 11 19.15 15.28 -52.31
N ALA A 12 19.35 15.63 -51.05
CA ALA A 12 18.80 14.86 -49.94
C ALA A 12 17.31 15.18 -49.76
N ALA A 13 16.45 14.29 -50.19
CA ALA A 13 15.01 14.36 -49.86
C ALA A 13 14.80 13.96 -48.39
N LEU A 14 14.51 14.93 -47.53
CA LEU A 14 13.99 14.68 -46.19
C LEU A 14 12.56 14.14 -46.31
N PHE A 15 12.42 12.84 -46.18
CA PHE A 15 11.13 12.23 -45.82
C PHE A 15 10.90 12.50 -44.32
N ALA A 16 10.07 13.50 -44.02
CA ALA A 16 9.48 13.63 -42.68
C ALA A 16 8.54 12.42 -42.50
N LEU A 17 9.00 11.42 -41.71
CA LEU A 17 8.13 10.38 -41.19
C LEU A 17 7.19 11.06 -40.19
N ALA A 18 6.04 11.54 -40.67
CA ALA A 18 4.92 11.83 -39.82
C ALA A 18 4.52 10.47 -39.19
N SER A 19 4.86 10.25 -37.93
CA SER A 19 4.25 9.19 -37.12
C SER A 19 2.73 9.40 -37.27
N PRO A 20 1.94 8.36 -37.62
CA PRO A 20 0.50 8.51 -37.56
C PRO A 20 0.17 8.85 -36.11
N ALA A 21 -0.39 10.04 -35.87
CA ALA A 21 -1.06 10.35 -34.62
C ALA A 21 -2.07 9.21 -34.44
N ALA A 22 -1.93 8.44 -33.35
CA ALA A 22 -2.90 7.43 -33.01
C ALA A 22 -4.23 8.19 -32.88
N THR A 23 -5.10 8.00 -33.87
CA THR A 23 -6.43 8.60 -33.85
C THR A 23 -7.16 7.99 -32.66
N GLN A 24 -7.42 8.81 -31.68
CA GLN A 24 -8.22 8.47 -30.52
C GLN A 24 -9.58 7.99 -31.00
N THR A 25 -9.95 6.77 -30.64
CA THR A 25 -11.24 6.19 -31.00
C THR A 25 -12.21 6.38 -29.85
N PHE A 26 -12.78 7.57 -29.70
CA PHE A 26 -13.94 7.75 -28.84
C PHE A 26 -15.11 6.97 -29.45
N PRO A 27 -15.68 5.99 -28.75
CA PRO A 27 -16.79 5.21 -29.28
C PRO A 27 -18.09 6.00 -29.36
N VAL A 28 -18.17 7.17 -28.73
CA VAL A 28 -19.39 7.99 -28.60
C VAL A 28 -19.06 9.48 -28.72
N GLU A 29 -19.98 10.25 -29.30
CA GLU A 29 -19.97 11.72 -29.31
C GLU A 29 -20.45 12.31 -27.97
N ASP A 30 -20.11 11.69 -26.84
CA ASP A 30 -20.48 12.18 -25.50
C ASP A 30 -19.54 13.33 -25.08
N PRO A 31 -20.05 14.57 -24.98
CA PRO A 31 -19.20 15.72 -24.67
C PRO A 31 -18.64 15.69 -23.24
N VAL A 32 -19.29 14.99 -22.30
CA VAL A 32 -18.79 14.85 -20.94
C VAL A 32 -17.60 13.89 -20.91
N LEU A 33 -17.69 12.75 -21.59
CA LEU A 33 -16.55 11.81 -21.70
C LEU A 33 -15.36 12.47 -22.42
N GLN A 34 -15.59 13.28 -23.46
CA GLN A 34 -14.54 14.04 -24.12
C GLN A 34 -13.88 15.04 -23.17
N ARG A 35 -14.67 15.75 -22.38
CA ARG A 35 -14.16 16.71 -21.38
C ARG A 35 -13.39 16.02 -20.25
N ILE A 36 -13.87 14.85 -19.79
CA ILE A 36 -13.16 14.03 -18.79
C ILE A 36 -11.80 13.59 -19.34
N TRP A 37 -11.74 13.19 -20.62
CA TRP A 37 -10.47 12.84 -21.25
C TRP A 37 -9.50 14.02 -21.31
N GLU A 38 -9.95 15.17 -21.79
CA GLU A 38 -9.14 16.39 -21.88
C GLU A 38 -8.58 16.76 -20.50
N GLU A 39 -9.42 16.80 -19.45
CA GLU A 39 -9.00 17.13 -18.10
C GLU A 39 -8.04 16.09 -17.49
N GLY A 40 -8.28 14.79 -17.74
CA GLY A 40 -7.51 13.72 -17.13
C GLY A 40 -6.22 13.38 -17.87
N MET A 41 -6.24 13.38 -19.20
CA MET A 41 -5.08 12.94 -19.99
C MET A 41 -4.18 14.10 -20.46
N GLU A 42 -4.76 15.28 -20.73
CA GLU A 42 -4.03 16.44 -21.26
C GLU A 42 -3.73 17.49 -20.20
N ASN A 43 -4.67 17.71 -19.26
CA ASN A 43 -4.58 18.71 -18.19
C ASN A 43 -4.37 18.09 -16.79
N SER A 44 -3.81 16.88 -16.72
CA SER A 44 -3.66 16.12 -15.47
C SER A 44 -2.82 16.86 -14.43
N GLN A 45 -3.29 16.87 -13.19
CA GLN A 45 -2.58 17.40 -12.04
C GLN A 45 -1.94 16.31 -11.17
N THR A 46 -1.98 15.06 -11.60
CA THR A 46 -1.50 13.92 -10.81
C THR A 46 -0.05 14.07 -10.33
N TYR A 47 0.84 14.63 -11.15
CA TYR A 47 2.25 14.87 -10.77
C TYR A 47 2.38 15.84 -9.59
N VAL A 48 1.70 16.99 -9.67
CA VAL A 48 1.78 18.05 -8.64
C VAL A 48 1.14 17.57 -7.33
N LEU A 49 0.00 16.86 -7.43
CA LEU A 49 -0.69 16.29 -6.28
C LEU A 49 0.17 15.21 -5.61
N ALA A 50 0.76 14.31 -6.39
CA ALA A 50 1.65 13.28 -5.87
C ALA A 50 2.90 13.89 -5.20
N GLN A 51 3.52 14.90 -5.83
CA GLN A 51 4.70 15.55 -5.25
C GLN A 51 4.37 16.24 -3.92
N ALA A 52 3.25 16.96 -3.84
CA ALA A 52 2.83 17.60 -2.60
C ALA A 52 2.55 16.58 -1.48
N LEU A 53 1.84 15.49 -1.80
CA LEU A 53 1.49 14.46 -0.82
C LEU A 53 2.70 13.65 -0.35
N LEU A 54 3.58 13.26 -1.27
CA LEU A 54 4.59 12.25 -1.02
C LEU A 54 5.96 12.82 -0.63
N ASP A 55 6.35 13.96 -1.23
CA ASP A 55 7.63 14.59 -0.93
C ASP A 55 7.52 15.70 0.13
N SER A 56 6.42 16.48 0.10
CA SER A 56 6.27 17.60 1.03
C SER A 56 5.66 17.19 2.36
N ILE A 57 4.62 16.34 2.36
CA ILE A 57 3.98 15.80 3.57
C ILE A 57 4.71 14.51 3.99
N GLY A 58 4.87 13.56 3.07
CA GLY A 58 5.60 12.32 3.28
C GLY A 58 4.74 11.17 3.84
N PRO A 59 5.33 10.28 4.67
CA PRO A 59 4.64 9.11 5.19
C PRO A 59 3.48 9.49 6.12
N ARG A 60 2.38 8.77 5.99
CA ARG A 60 1.08 9.09 6.62
C ARG A 60 0.66 8.00 7.61
N LEU A 61 1.58 7.59 8.49
CA LEU A 61 1.28 6.58 9.50
C LEU A 61 0.07 7.01 10.33
N THR A 62 -0.90 6.11 10.51
CA THR A 62 -2.13 6.39 11.28
C THR A 62 -1.80 6.98 12.65
N GLY A 63 -2.44 8.10 12.98
CA GLY A 63 -2.22 8.85 14.22
C GLY A 63 -0.98 9.76 14.20
N SER A 64 -0.13 9.73 13.16
CA SER A 64 1.01 10.64 13.08
C SER A 64 0.59 12.08 12.73
N PRO A 65 1.40 13.09 13.08
CA PRO A 65 1.16 14.47 12.67
C PRO A 65 1.13 14.64 11.14
N ALA A 66 1.92 13.85 10.40
CA ALA A 66 1.93 13.88 8.95
C ALA A 66 0.61 13.35 8.34
N HIS A 67 0.00 12.31 8.94
CA HIS A 67 -1.33 11.86 8.53
C HIS A 67 -2.39 12.96 8.72
N LYS A 68 -2.38 13.65 9.86
CA LYS A 68 -3.29 14.78 10.11
C LYS A 68 -3.04 15.93 9.11
N ALA A 69 -1.78 16.25 8.83
CA ALA A 69 -1.43 17.27 7.84
C ALA A 69 -1.91 16.90 6.43
N ALA A 70 -1.82 15.62 6.07
CA ALA A 70 -2.36 15.12 4.80
C ALA A 70 -3.89 15.25 4.74
N ASN A 71 -4.60 14.90 5.82
CA ASN A 71 -6.05 15.08 5.88
C ASN A 71 -6.45 16.56 5.67
N ASP A 72 -5.77 17.49 6.34
CA ASP A 72 -6.04 18.92 6.20
C ASP A 72 -5.73 19.42 4.79
N TRP A 73 -4.63 18.96 4.21
CA TRP A 73 -4.25 19.29 2.84
C TRP A 73 -5.27 18.78 1.82
N ALA A 74 -5.76 17.55 1.94
CA ALA A 74 -6.76 17.00 1.03
C ALA A 74 -8.05 17.82 1.05
N VAL A 75 -8.54 18.16 2.25
CA VAL A 75 -9.74 19.01 2.40
C VAL A 75 -9.52 20.39 1.76
N GLN A 76 -8.35 21.02 1.96
CA GLN A 76 -8.01 22.30 1.32
C GLN A 76 -7.98 22.18 -0.21
N MET A 77 -7.44 21.09 -0.76
CA MET A 77 -7.41 20.85 -2.20
C MET A 77 -8.83 20.73 -2.77
N PHE A 78 -9.70 19.91 -2.18
CA PHE A 78 -11.09 19.78 -2.60
C PHE A 78 -11.83 21.12 -2.54
N GLN A 79 -11.68 21.87 -1.46
CA GLN A 79 -12.31 23.20 -1.30
C GLN A 79 -11.79 24.21 -2.32
N SER A 80 -10.50 24.15 -2.70
CA SER A 80 -9.92 25.01 -3.72
C SER A 80 -10.52 24.78 -5.11
N TRP A 81 -11.05 23.60 -5.37
CA TRP A 81 -11.80 23.26 -6.59
C TRP A 81 -13.31 23.53 -6.46
N GLY A 82 -13.76 24.11 -5.33
CA GLY A 82 -15.17 24.36 -5.07
C GLY A 82 -15.97 23.09 -4.80
N ILE A 83 -15.34 22.07 -4.22
CA ILE A 83 -15.97 20.83 -3.79
C ILE A 83 -16.15 20.88 -2.27
N GLU A 84 -17.32 20.50 -1.77
CA GLU A 84 -17.56 20.39 -0.34
C GLU A 84 -16.71 19.25 0.23
N ALA A 85 -15.97 19.53 1.31
CA ALA A 85 -15.11 18.53 1.92
C ALA A 85 -14.90 18.78 3.42
N ARG A 86 -14.70 17.67 4.15
CA ARG A 86 -14.48 17.67 5.59
C ARG A 86 -13.54 16.55 6.02
N ASN A 87 -12.89 16.75 7.17
CA ASN A 87 -12.28 15.67 7.94
C ASN A 87 -13.34 15.10 8.89
N GLU A 88 -13.62 13.82 8.78
CA GLU A 88 -14.60 13.10 9.58
C GLU A 88 -13.89 12.18 10.57
N GLN A 89 -14.03 12.45 11.87
CA GLN A 89 -13.36 11.67 12.90
C GLN A 89 -13.94 10.26 12.98
N TYR A 90 -13.05 9.25 12.91
CA TYR A 90 -13.46 7.84 13.05
C TYR A 90 -12.97 7.18 14.34
N GLY A 91 -12.20 7.88 15.17
CA GLY A 91 -11.69 7.37 16.43
C GLY A 91 -10.53 8.18 16.98
N THR A 92 -9.77 7.55 17.90
CA THR A 92 -8.48 8.03 18.40
C THR A 92 -7.41 6.99 18.14
N TRP A 93 -6.16 7.45 18.00
CA TRP A 93 -5.01 6.58 17.77
C TRP A 93 -3.76 7.16 18.40
N MET A 94 -2.78 6.29 18.71
CA MET A 94 -1.51 6.74 19.28
C MET A 94 -0.75 7.64 18.30
N ASN A 95 -0.57 8.89 18.68
CA ASN A 95 0.26 9.84 17.97
C ASN A 95 1.73 9.52 18.24
N TRP A 96 2.42 9.10 17.18
CA TRP A 96 3.82 8.75 17.22
C TRP A 96 4.57 9.40 16.06
N GLU A 97 5.76 9.91 16.34
CA GLU A 97 6.64 10.53 15.37
C GLU A 97 7.96 9.79 15.29
N ARG A 98 8.36 9.41 14.08
CA ARG A 98 9.69 8.90 13.79
C ARG A 98 10.67 10.06 13.67
N GLY A 99 11.81 9.96 14.37
CA GLY A 99 12.97 10.82 14.18
C GLY A 99 14.08 10.15 13.39
N ILE A 100 15.28 10.72 13.47
CA ILE A 100 16.47 10.20 12.78
C ILE A 100 16.91 8.89 13.45
N THR A 101 17.31 7.90 12.63
CA THR A 101 17.88 6.62 13.07
C THR A 101 19.28 6.47 12.46
N HIS A 102 20.29 6.24 13.31
CA HIS A 102 21.65 5.86 12.95
C HIS A 102 21.98 4.52 13.56
N ILE A 103 22.49 3.59 12.77
CA ILE A 103 22.88 2.25 13.20
C ILE A 103 24.27 1.97 12.64
N ASP A 104 25.27 1.89 13.48
CA ASP A 104 26.63 1.64 13.08
C ASP A 104 27.17 0.34 13.70
N LEU A 105 27.70 -0.55 12.87
CA LEU A 105 28.60 -1.59 13.31
C LEU A 105 29.94 -0.91 13.66
N VAL A 106 30.41 -1.06 14.90
CA VAL A 106 31.67 -0.43 15.35
C VAL A 106 32.77 -1.44 15.66
N GLU A 107 32.44 -2.69 15.89
CA GLU A 107 33.35 -3.82 16.02
C GLU A 107 32.82 -5.04 15.26
N PRO A 108 33.67 -5.84 14.59
CA PRO A 108 35.14 -5.79 14.49
C PRO A 108 35.65 -4.75 13.47
N ARG A 109 34.78 -4.06 12.78
CA ARG A 109 35.11 -2.96 11.84
C ARG A 109 33.97 -1.95 11.75
N VAL A 110 34.27 -0.73 11.38
CA VAL A 110 33.26 0.32 11.24
C VAL A 110 32.50 0.16 9.91
N ARG A 111 31.16 0.22 9.99
CA ARG A 111 30.24 0.30 8.85
C ARG A 111 28.89 0.86 9.30
N THR A 112 28.39 1.87 8.62
CA THR A 112 27.00 2.30 8.75
C THR A 112 26.07 1.24 8.15
N LEU A 113 25.04 0.84 8.90
CA LEU A 113 24.07 -0.17 8.50
C LEU A 113 22.79 0.51 8.04
N GLU A 114 22.16 -0.04 7.00
CA GLU A 114 20.85 0.41 6.52
C GLU A 114 19.73 -0.22 7.36
N GLY A 115 18.98 0.64 8.04
CA GLY A 115 17.85 0.21 8.87
C GLY A 115 17.13 1.38 9.51
N MET A 116 15.99 1.08 10.13
CA MET A 116 15.14 2.08 10.79
C MET A 116 14.34 1.46 11.94
N LEU A 117 13.77 2.31 12.80
CA LEU A 117 12.78 1.88 13.78
C LEU A 117 11.56 1.24 13.08
N LEU A 118 10.92 0.28 13.69
CA LEU A 118 9.55 -0.08 13.34
C LEU A 118 8.57 1.00 13.86
N ALA A 119 7.39 1.08 13.25
CA ALA A 119 6.35 2.02 13.66
C ALA A 119 5.95 1.77 15.13
N TRP A 120 5.68 2.84 15.87
CA TRP A 120 5.37 2.84 17.30
C TRP A 120 6.43 2.16 18.18
N SER A 121 7.68 2.13 17.73
CA SER A 121 8.83 1.71 18.55
C SER A 121 9.30 2.85 19.44
N ALA A 122 9.78 2.51 20.65
CA ALA A 122 10.56 3.44 21.44
C ALA A 122 11.87 3.82 20.73
N GLY A 123 12.35 5.04 20.98
CA GLY A 123 13.69 5.47 20.57
C GLY A 123 14.74 5.08 21.61
N THR A 124 16.00 5.42 21.32
CA THR A 124 17.11 5.33 22.28
C THR A 124 17.21 6.61 23.14
N ARG A 125 17.68 6.49 24.37
CA ARG A 125 18.03 7.64 25.23
C ARG A 125 19.46 8.10 24.91
N GLY A 126 19.67 8.73 23.73
CA GLY A 126 20.98 9.05 23.21
C GLY A 126 21.63 7.85 22.49
N LYS A 127 22.95 7.89 22.33
CA LYS A 127 23.70 6.80 21.72
C LYS A 127 23.82 5.61 22.64
N VAL A 128 23.47 4.43 22.14
CA VAL A 128 23.58 3.14 22.85
C VAL A 128 24.61 2.27 22.14
N LYS A 129 25.69 1.92 22.82
CA LYS A 129 26.69 0.98 22.32
C LYS A 129 26.58 -0.35 23.08
N ALA A 130 26.36 -1.45 22.33
CA ALA A 130 26.20 -2.78 22.93
C ALA A 130 26.58 -3.90 21.97
N GLY A 131 26.95 -5.06 22.52
CA GLY A 131 27.16 -6.30 21.78
C GLY A 131 25.85 -6.88 21.26
N VAL A 132 25.94 -7.78 20.29
CA VAL A 132 24.80 -8.44 19.67
C VAL A 132 24.80 -9.93 20.00
N VAL A 133 23.62 -10.49 20.30
CA VAL A 133 23.39 -11.92 20.44
C VAL A 133 22.30 -12.41 19.48
N ILE A 134 22.36 -13.68 19.13
CA ILE A 134 21.33 -14.32 18.34
C ILE A 134 20.28 -14.92 19.28
N PHE A 135 19.01 -14.76 18.95
CA PHE A 135 17.90 -15.46 19.58
C PHE A 135 18.15 -16.98 19.57
N PRO A 136 18.10 -17.68 20.74
CA PRO A 136 18.64 -19.02 20.90
C PRO A 136 17.74 -20.09 20.27
N ASP A 137 18.35 -21.22 19.90
CA ASP A 137 17.62 -22.47 19.70
C ASP A 137 17.57 -23.24 21.02
N VAL A 138 16.45 -23.21 21.70
CA VAL A 138 16.24 -23.82 23.00
C VAL A 138 15.40 -25.09 22.88
N ALA A 139 15.46 -25.94 23.90
CA ALA A 139 14.65 -27.14 23.94
C ALA A 139 13.18 -26.85 24.25
N ASP A 140 12.93 -25.91 25.16
CA ASP A 140 11.62 -25.55 25.69
C ASP A 140 11.61 -24.14 26.33
N SER A 141 10.46 -23.73 26.85
CA SER A 141 10.26 -22.45 27.54
C SER A 141 11.15 -22.29 28.79
N ALA A 142 11.44 -23.36 29.53
CA ALA A 142 12.30 -23.29 30.73
C ALA A 142 13.75 -22.97 30.34
N ALA A 143 14.24 -23.62 29.26
CA ALA A 143 15.56 -23.33 28.71
C ALA A 143 15.65 -21.90 28.15
N PHE A 144 14.55 -21.38 27.55
CA PHE A 144 14.49 -19.99 27.11
C PHE A 144 14.58 -19.02 28.28
N GLN A 145 13.82 -19.26 29.36
CA GLN A 145 13.91 -18.44 30.56
C GLN A 145 15.32 -18.43 31.17
N ALA A 146 16.02 -19.57 31.16
CA ALA A 146 17.40 -19.70 31.63
C ALA A 146 18.42 -18.93 30.76
N TRP A 147 18.11 -18.73 29.49
CA TRP A 147 18.96 -17.98 28.54
C TRP A 147 18.76 -16.45 28.67
N LEU A 148 17.60 -15.94 29.08
CA LEU A 148 17.28 -14.50 29.10
C LEU A 148 18.38 -13.62 29.75
N PRO A 149 19.08 -14.02 30.84
CA PRO A 149 20.19 -13.24 31.38
C PRO A 149 21.35 -12.99 30.40
N GLU A 150 21.51 -13.83 29.38
CA GLU A 150 22.54 -13.62 28.34
C GLU A 150 22.17 -12.47 27.39
N ALA A 151 20.88 -12.14 27.28
CA ALA A 151 20.37 -11.06 26.45
C ALA A 151 20.46 -9.68 27.12
N ASP A 152 20.57 -9.65 28.46
CA ASP A 152 20.64 -8.40 29.22
C ASP A 152 21.80 -7.50 28.74
N GLY A 153 21.48 -6.23 28.51
CA GLY A 153 22.43 -5.24 28.05
C GLY A 153 22.86 -5.38 26.57
N ARG A 154 22.25 -6.25 25.76
CA ARG A 154 22.65 -6.53 24.38
C ARG A 154 21.52 -6.24 23.39
N PHE A 155 21.87 -6.11 22.10
CA PHE A 155 20.91 -6.20 21.01
C PHE A 155 20.65 -7.67 20.65
N VAL A 156 19.38 -8.02 20.37
CA VAL A 156 18.97 -9.40 20.05
C VAL A 156 18.49 -9.50 18.60
N LEU A 157 19.11 -10.38 17.80
CA LEU A 157 18.67 -10.72 16.45
C LEU A 157 17.53 -11.75 16.53
N VAL A 158 16.32 -11.36 16.08
CA VAL A 158 15.09 -12.20 16.23
C VAL A 158 14.52 -12.72 14.90
N SER A 159 15.20 -12.49 13.78
CA SER A 159 14.80 -13.01 12.48
C SER A 159 15.80 -14.06 11.96
N TYR A 160 15.32 -15.00 11.12
CA TYR A 160 16.25 -15.89 10.43
C TYR A 160 17.11 -15.08 9.43
N PRO A 161 18.37 -15.47 9.22
CA PRO A 161 19.17 -14.88 8.15
C PRO A 161 18.74 -15.46 6.81
N GLU A 162 18.53 -14.63 5.80
CA GLU A 162 18.36 -15.12 4.44
C GLU A 162 19.68 -15.76 3.96
N PRO A 163 19.66 -16.92 3.28
CA PRO A 163 20.88 -17.54 2.76
C PRO A 163 21.54 -16.67 1.70
N THR A 164 20.74 -15.88 1.02
CA THR A 164 21.18 -14.86 0.05
C THR A 164 20.17 -13.73 -0.04
N CYS A 165 20.67 -12.50 -0.17
CA CYS A 165 19.84 -11.30 -0.45
C CYS A 165 19.72 -11.03 -1.96
N ARG A 166 20.04 -12.02 -2.82
CA ARG A 166 19.86 -11.91 -4.26
C ARG A 166 18.41 -12.18 -4.64
N PRO A 167 17.75 -11.26 -5.39
CA PRO A 167 16.36 -11.42 -5.83
C PRO A 167 16.12 -12.70 -6.63
N ASN A 168 14.90 -13.24 -6.58
CA ASN A 168 14.54 -14.48 -7.28
C ASN A 168 14.65 -14.36 -8.80
N ASP A 169 14.29 -13.21 -9.39
CA ASP A 169 14.44 -12.94 -10.83
C ASP A 169 15.87 -13.11 -11.33
N ASN A 170 16.88 -12.75 -10.51
CA ASN A 170 18.27 -13.02 -10.84
C ASN A 170 18.61 -14.51 -10.81
N TRP A 171 18.01 -15.26 -9.89
CA TRP A 171 18.18 -16.71 -9.85
C TRP A 171 17.48 -17.38 -11.04
N GLU A 172 16.29 -16.94 -11.40
CA GLU A 172 15.54 -17.41 -12.57
C GLU A 172 16.31 -17.15 -13.88
N GLU A 173 16.98 -16.00 -13.98
CA GLU A 173 17.71 -15.60 -15.19
C GLU A 173 19.08 -16.28 -15.32
N TYR A 174 19.83 -16.45 -14.22
CA TYR A 174 21.25 -16.80 -14.29
C TYR A 174 21.63 -18.14 -13.64
N ALA A 175 20.82 -18.68 -12.76
CA ALA A 175 21.14 -19.93 -12.09
C ALA A 175 20.76 -21.15 -12.95
N THR A 176 21.37 -22.30 -12.67
CA THR A 176 20.80 -23.57 -13.11
C THR A 176 19.57 -23.90 -12.29
N GLU A 177 18.59 -24.60 -12.86
CA GLU A 177 17.37 -25.03 -12.19
C GLU A 177 17.66 -25.69 -10.83
N GLU A 178 18.59 -26.67 -10.82
CA GLU A 178 19.02 -27.36 -9.59
C GLU A 178 19.59 -26.40 -8.53
N SER A 179 20.33 -25.37 -8.94
CA SER A 179 20.92 -24.40 -8.01
C SER A 179 19.86 -23.49 -7.42
N PHE A 180 18.88 -23.09 -8.23
CA PHE A 180 17.75 -22.28 -7.77
C PHE A 180 16.84 -23.05 -6.82
N GLU A 181 16.46 -24.28 -7.16
CA GLU A 181 15.67 -25.16 -6.30
C GLU A 181 16.36 -25.40 -4.95
N ARG A 182 17.67 -25.65 -4.96
CA ARG A 182 18.44 -25.86 -3.73
C ARG A 182 18.43 -24.59 -2.84
N MET A 183 18.60 -23.40 -3.42
CA MET A 183 18.51 -22.13 -2.69
C MET A 183 17.12 -21.91 -2.09
N GLN A 184 16.06 -22.21 -2.85
CA GLN A 184 14.70 -22.09 -2.34
C GLN A 184 14.43 -23.06 -1.19
N ALA A 185 14.87 -24.31 -1.32
CA ALA A 185 14.75 -25.34 -0.27
C ALA A 185 15.52 -24.94 1.00
N GLU A 186 16.72 -24.38 0.86
CA GLU A 186 17.50 -23.87 2.00
C GLU A 186 16.77 -22.72 2.70
N ARG A 187 16.23 -21.77 1.95
CA ARG A 187 15.44 -20.65 2.49
C ARG A 187 14.21 -21.14 3.25
N ASP A 188 13.49 -22.10 2.70
CA ASP A 188 12.30 -22.65 3.34
C ASP A 188 12.64 -23.44 4.61
N THR A 189 13.75 -24.19 4.60
CA THR A 189 14.26 -24.91 5.76
C THR A 189 14.61 -23.95 6.89
N LEU A 190 15.40 -22.90 6.62
CA LEU A 190 15.79 -21.89 7.63
C LEU A 190 14.56 -21.18 8.22
N ARG A 191 13.57 -20.88 7.38
CA ARG A 191 12.31 -20.26 7.82
C ARG A 191 11.51 -21.19 8.74
N GLN A 192 11.43 -22.46 8.42
CA GLN A 192 10.74 -23.47 9.24
C GLN A 192 11.47 -23.70 10.58
N GLU A 193 12.78 -23.86 10.55
CA GLU A 193 13.61 -24.01 11.75
C GLU A 193 13.48 -22.80 12.68
N TRP A 194 13.48 -21.58 12.11
CA TRP A 194 13.30 -20.35 12.91
C TRP A 194 11.91 -20.26 13.54
N ARG A 195 10.86 -20.67 12.82
CA ARG A 195 9.50 -20.75 13.38
C ARG A 195 9.45 -21.77 14.53
N ALA A 196 10.00 -22.95 14.33
CA ALA A 196 10.08 -23.97 15.39
C ALA A 196 10.86 -23.47 16.61
N ARG A 197 11.95 -22.71 16.41
CA ARG A 197 12.73 -22.07 17.48
C ARG A 197 11.86 -21.11 18.30
N THR A 198 11.06 -20.30 17.65
CA THR A 198 10.11 -19.39 18.33
C THR A 198 9.02 -20.16 19.07
N GLU A 199 8.43 -21.18 18.45
CA GLU A 199 7.38 -22.01 19.07
C GLU A 199 7.83 -22.71 20.36
N LYS A 200 9.09 -23.19 20.41
CA LYS A 200 9.69 -23.83 21.61
C LYS A 200 9.75 -22.91 22.81
N THR A 201 9.76 -21.57 22.63
CA THR A 201 9.74 -20.62 23.75
C THR A 201 8.40 -20.59 24.46
N GLY A 202 7.32 -21.03 23.81
CA GLY A 202 5.95 -20.91 24.30
C GLY A 202 5.32 -19.53 24.09
N TYR A 203 6.01 -18.61 23.42
CA TYR A 203 5.55 -17.24 23.17
C TYR A 203 5.26 -17.03 21.67
N ASN A 204 4.26 -16.22 21.36
CA ASN A 204 4.13 -15.65 20.02
C ASN A 204 5.16 -14.51 19.82
N GLN A 205 5.31 -14.03 18.59
CA GLN A 205 6.33 -13.02 18.26
C GLN A 205 6.18 -11.72 19.05
N ARG A 206 4.95 -11.28 19.33
CA ARG A 206 4.70 -10.07 20.13
C ARG A 206 5.10 -10.29 21.60
N GLN A 207 4.61 -11.36 22.21
CA GLN A 207 4.96 -11.73 23.58
C GLN A 207 6.48 -11.90 23.76
N LEU A 208 7.14 -12.50 22.75
CA LEU A 208 8.60 -12.64 22.74
C LEU A 208 9.30 -11.29 22.82
N SER A 209 8.83 -10.28 22.06
CA SER A 209 9.41 -8.93 22.12
C SER A 209 9.26 -8.30 23.50
N THR A 210 8.10 -8.45 24.15
CA THR A 210 7.86 -7.96 25.51
C THR A 210 8.76 -8.67 26.53
N VAL A 211 8.88 -10.00 26.45
CA VAL A 211 9.74 -10.77 27.38
C VAL A 211 11.22 -10.42 27.22
N LEU A 212 11.69 -10.16 25.99
CA LEU A 212 13.06 -9.68 25.76
C LEU A 212 13.27 -8.27 26.33
N GLU A 213 12.29 -7.38 26.16
CA GLU A 213 12.33 -6.04 26.75
C GLU A 213 12.43 -6.09 28.29
N GLU A 214 11.59 -6.90 28.93
CA GLU A 214 11.61 -7.14 30.37
C GLU A 214 12.94 -7.76 30.85
N ALA A 215 13.61 -8.53 30.00
CA ALA A 215 14.94 -9.11 30.30
C ALA A 215 16.09 -8.09 30.18
N GLY A 216 15.83 -6.82 29.86
CA GLY A 216 16.82 -5.74 29.88
C GLY A 216 17.65 -5.61 28.61
N VAL A 217 17.16 -6.10 27.44
CA VAL A 217 17.85 -5.93 26.15
C VAL A 217 18.03 -4.43 25.82
N ARG A 218 19.02 -4.10 25.01
CA ARG A 218 19.23 -2.74 24.50
C ARG A 218 18.41 -2.42 23.26
N GLY A 219 17.82 -3.44 22.64
CA GLY A 219 16.94 -3.35 21.51
C GLY A 219 16.81 -4.67 20.78
N ILE A 220 15.82 -4.74 19.89
CA ILE A 220 15.52 -5.89 19.05
C ILE A 220 15.90 -5.56 17.62
N LEU A 221 16.61 -6.47 16.96
CA LEU A 221 16.97 -6.38 15.55
C LEU A 221 16.17 -7.40 14.76
N THR A 222 15.43 -6.90 13.77
CA THR A 222 14.61 -7.74 12.88
C THR A 222 14.97 -7.50 11.43
N SER A 223 14.63 -8.44 10.57
CA SER A 223 14.70 -8.28 9.11
C SER A 223 13.48 -8.96 8.49
N SER A 224 12.76 -8.21 7.67
CA SER A 224 11.64 -8.72 6.86
C SER A 224 11.93 -8.38 5.40
N TRP A 225 12.70 -9.24 4.74
CA TRP A 225 13.12 -9.03 3.36
C TRP A 225 12.04 -9.47 2.37
N PRO A 226 11.53 -8.58 1.50
CA PRO A 226 10.50 -8.91 0.52
C PRO A 226 11.03 -9.46 -0.80
N GLY A 227 12.35 -9.46 -1.02
CA GLY A 227 12.99 -9.98 -2.23
C GLY A 227 13.76 -8.98 -3.08
N GLY A 228 13.73 -7.68 -2.76
CA GLY A 228 14.44 -6.62 -3.49
C GLY A 228 15.80 -6.24 -2.90
N TRP A 229 16.68 -5.62 -3.68
CA TRP A 229 17.97 -5.10 -3.23
C TRP A 229 17.80 -3.91 -2.26
N GLY A 230 18.41 -4.00 -1.07
CA GLY A 230 18.38 -2.94 -0.07
C GLY A 230 16.96 -2.62 0.45
N VAL A 231 16.04 -3.57 0.35
CA VAL A 231 14.64 -3.39 0.75
C VAL A 231 14.37 -4.12 2.05
N HIS A 232 13.65 -3.46 2.96
CA HIS A 232 13.09 -4.10 4.13
C HIS A 232 11.67 -3.57 4.39
N ARG A 233 10.82 -4.43 4.91
CA ARG A 233 9.46 -4.06 5.30
C ARG A 233 9.46 -3.42 6.68
N VAL A 234 8.56 -2.46 6.84
CA VAL A 234 8.32 -1.76 8.09
C VAL A 234 6.89 -2.01 8.54
N PHE A 235 6.76 -2.56 9.74
CA PHE A 235 5.50 -2.81 10.43
C PHE A 235 5.54 -2.22 11.83
N SER A 236 4.54 -2.53 12.68
CA SER A 236 4.51 -2.08 14.08
C SER A 236 5.51 -2.84 14.96
N ALA A 237 6.15 -2.13 15.89
CA ALA A 237 6.87 -2.71 17.01
C ALA A 237 5.90 -3.21 18.09
N ALA A 238 6.34 -4.21 18.86
CA ALA A 238 5.65 -4.65 20.07
C ALA A 238 6.27 -4.08 21.36
N THR A 239 7.52 -3.61 21.30
CA THR A 239 8.25 -3.01 22.42
C THR A 239 7.73 -1.60 22.75
N GLU A 240 7.85 -1.19 24.02
CA GLU A 240 7.41 0.12 24.52
C GLU A 240 8.56 0.97 25.07
N GLU A 241 9.62 0.33 25.59
CA GLU A 241 10.74 1.00 26.27
C GLU A 241 12.07 0.89 25.50
N VAL A 242 12.23 -0.13 24.65
CA VAL A 242 13.45 -0.35 23.87
C VAL A 242 13.18 -0.31 22.36
N PRO A 243 14.17 0.11 21.55
CA PRO A 243 14.01 0.19 20.11
C PRO A 243 13.86 -1.20 19.47
N THR A 244 12.90 -1.34 18.56
CA THR A 244 12.85 -2.43 17.58
C THR A 244 13.24 -1.87 16.22
N LEU A 245 14.33 -2.40 15.65
CA LEU A 245 14.98 -1.92 14.44
C LEU A 245 14.84 -2.96 13.31
N ALA A 246 14.32 -2.54 12.17
CA ALA A 246 14.39 -3.32 10.94
C ALA A 246 15.69 -3.01 10.21
N LEU A 247 16.48 -4.03 9.89
CA LEU A 247 17.68 -3.94 9.07
C LEU A 247 17.44 -4.53 7.68
N GLY A 248 18.09 -3.96 6.67
CA GLY A 248 18.15 -4.56 5.34
C GLY A 248 18.76 -5.97 5.39
N CYS A 249 18.36 -6.82 4.45
CA CYS A 249 18.82 -8.21 4.37
C CYS A 249 20.34 -8.34 4.46
N GLU A 250 21.04 -7.51 3.69
CA GLU A 250 22.50 -7.55 3.58
C GLU A 250 23.19 -7.24 4.91
N ASP A 251 22.73 -6.20 5.59
CA ASP A 251 23.31 -5.73 6.86
C ASP A 251 22.89 -6.59 8.04
N TYR A 252 21.64 -7.06 8.06
CA TYR A 252 21.18 -8.07 9.02
C TYR A 252 22.03 -9.35 8.93
N GLY A 253 22.20 -9.87 7.72
CA GLY A 253 23.00 -11.05 7.44
C GLY A 253 24.49 -10.85 7.81
N LEU A 254 25.05 -9.66 7.62
CA LEU A 254 26.41 -9.32 8.07
C LEU A 254 26.52 -9.47 9.58
N VAL A 255 25.66 -8.78 10.35
CA VAL A 255 25.68 -8.81 11.81
C VAL A 255 25.43 -10.22 12.34
N PHE A 256 24.50 -10.94 11.74
CA PHE A 256 24.18 -12.33 12.10
C PHE A 256 25.41 -13.24 11.94
N ARG A 257 26.07 -13.23 10.80
CA ARG A 257 27.27 -14.07 10.53
C ARG A 257 28.43 -13.75 11.49
N LEU A 258 28.61 -12.46 11.84
CA LEU A 258 29.62 -12.07 12.82
C LEU A 258 29.30 -12.63 14.21
N ALA A 259 28.04 -12.56 14.64
CA ALA A 259 27.60 -13.11 15.92
C ALA A 259 27.69 -14.66 15.94
N GLU A 260 27.20 -15.32 14.90
CA GLU A 260 27.24 -16.79 14.74
C GLU A 260 28.67 -17.34 14.80
N ARG A 261 29.64 -16.61 14.24
CA ARG A 261 31.06 -17.01 14.22
C ARG A 261 31.84 -16.56 15.45
N GLY A 262 31.14 -16.03 16.49
CA GLY A 262 31.78 -15.61 17.72
C GLY A 262 32.72 -14.41 17.57
N GLN A 263 32.55 -13.59 16.52
CA GLN A 263 33.39 -12.42 16.27
C GLN A 263 32.93 -11.16 17.03
N GLY A 264 31.95 -11.29 17.92
CA GLY A 264 31.52 -10.29 18.87
C GLY A 264 31.10 -8.94 18.26
N PRO A 265 30.12 -8.91 17.31
CA PRO A 265 29.72 -7.64 16.72
C PRO A 265 29.18 -6.68 17.81
N VAL A 266 29.62 -5.42 17.70
CA VAL A 266 29.14 -4.33 18.56
C VAL A 266 28.50 -3.28 17.70
N LEU A 267 27.28 -2.88 18.06
CA LEU A 267 26.55 -1.79 17.41
C LEU A 267 26.55 -0.54 18.28
N GLU A 268 26.61 0.63 17.62
CA GLU A 268 26.25 1.92 18.19
C GLU A 268 24.96 2.39 17.49
N VAL A 269 23.91 2.64 18.27
CA VAL A 269 22.58 3.02 17.76
C VAL A 269 22.14 4.34 18.40
N GLU A 270 21.70 5.28 17.57
CA GLU A 270 20.94 6.45 17.97
C GLU A 270 19.66 6.53 17.15
N ALA A 271 18.54 6.27 17.79
CA ALA A 271 17.22 6.26 17.16
C ALA A 271 16.26 7.15 17.94
N LYS A 272 15.63 8.09 17.26
CA LYS A 272 14.70 9.05 17.87
C LYS A 272 13.26 8.71 17.50
N ALA A 273 12.41 8.69 18.51
CA ALA A 273 10.98 8.59 18.36
C ALA A 273 10.28 9.35 19.49
N ARG A 274 9.06 9.77 19.26
CA ARG A 274 8.25 10.46 20.27
C ARG A 274 6.83 9.96 20.25
N PHE A 275 6.31 9.60 21.44
CA PHE A 275 4.90 9.33 21.70
C PHE A 275 4.25 10.60 22.25
N ASN A 276 3.17 11.07 21.63
CA ASN A 276 2.46 12.30 22.00
C ASN A 276 1.11 12.01 22.68
N GLY A 277 0.76 10.75 22.91
CA GLY A 277 -0.54 10.33 23.42
C GLY A 277 -1.53 9.97 22.32
N GLU A 278 -2.75 9.58 22.70
CA GLU A 278 -3.81 9.34 21.72
C GLU A 278 -4.43 10.65 21.26
N GLU A 279 -4.61 10.78 19.96
CA GLU A 279 -5.24 11.93 19.30
C GLU A 279 -6.32 11.49 18.31
N PRO A 280 -7.27 12.38 17.97
CA PRO A 280 -8.29 12.11 16.96
C PRO A 280 -7.68 11.78 15.59
N VAL A 281 -8.27 10.78 14.91
CA VAL A 281 -7.92 10.37 13.56
C VAL A 281 -9.12 10.49 12.62
N PHE A 282 -8.85 10.78 11.33
CA PHE A 282 -9.86 11.25 10.41
C PHE A 282 -9.82 10.54 9.06
N ASN A 283 -11.00 10.31 8.49
CA ASN A 283 -11.21 10.15 7.05
C ASN A 283 -11.31 11.54 6.42
N SER A 284 -10.80 11.72 5.19
CA SER A 284 -11.07 12.93 4.40
C SER A 284 -12.15 12.63 3.38
N ILE A 285 -13.30 13.30 3.49
CA ILE A 285 -14.48 13.06 2.66
C ILE A 285 -14.75 14.30 1.81
N ALA A 286 -14.91 14.09 0.50
CA ALA A 286 -15.36 15.14 -0.42
C ALA A 286 -16.64 14.72 -1.12
N GLU A 287 -17.53 15.68 -1.42
CA GLU A 287 -18.85 15.43 -1.98
C GLU A 287 -19.20 16.39 -3.12
N ILE A 288 -19.63 15.83 -4.25
CA ILE A 288 -20.34 16.57 -5.30
C ILE A 288 -21.79 16.08 -5.25
N ARG A 289 -22.67 16.92 -4.69
CA ARG A 289 -24.05 16.53 -4.43
C ARG A 289 -24.85 16.32 -5.72
N GLY A 290 -25.62 15.26 -5.75
CA GLY A 290 -26.52 14.89 -6.85
C GLY A 290 -27.70 15.87 -7.00
N THR A 291 -28.11 16.11 -8.24
CA THR A 291 -29.18 17.06 -8.58
C THR A 291 -30.55 16.38 -8.79
N GLU A 292 -30.59 15.13 -9.21
CA GLU A 292 -31.82 14.39 -9.48
C GLU A 292 -32.08 13.30 -8.43
N ARG A 293 -31.01 12.61 -8.00
CA ARG A 293 -31.04 11.48 -7.05
C ARG A 293 -29.99 11.69 -5.96
N PRO A 294 -30.15 12.71 -5.10
CA PRO A 294 -29.12 13.09 -4.13
C PRO A 294 -28.88 12.06 -3.04
N ASP A 295 -29.80 11.12 -2.84
CA ASP A 295 -29.71 10.04 -1.85
C ASP A 295 -29.25 8.70 -2.46
N GLU A 296 -28.80 8.71 -3.73
CA GLU A 296 -28.08 7.62 -4.40
C GLU A 296 -26.63 8.03 -4.58
N TYR A 297 -25.70 7.13 -4.24
CA TYR A 297 -24.29 7.45 -4.05
C TYR A 297 -23.36 6.65 -4.94
N ILE A 298 -22.31 7.32 -5.41
CA ILE A 298 -21.13 6.73 -6.04
C ILE A 298 -19.96 7.06 -5.13
N VAL A 299 -19.19 6.05 -4.71
CA VAL A 299 -18.04 6.25 -3.82
C VAL A 299 -16.75 5.91 -4.57
N LEU A 300 -15.87 6.88 -4.70
CA LEU A 300 -14.48 6.72 -5.15
C LEU A 300 -13.61 6.52 -3.91
N SER A 301 -12.88 5.42 -3.84
CA SER A 301 -12.35 4.88 -2.59
C SER A 301 -10.86 4.54 -2.70
N ALA A 302 -10.08 5.05 -1.74
CA ALA A 302 -8.68 4.67 -1.51
C ALA A 302 -8.32 4.94 -0.04
N HIS A 303 -7.38 4.16 0.54
CA HIS A 303 -6.87 4.56 1.84
C HIS A 303 -5.84 5.67 1.74
N TYR A 304 -5.73 6.43 2.81
CA TYR A 304 -4.93 7.64 2.87
C TYR A 304 -3.73 7.53 3.79
N ASP A 305 -3.83 6.70 4.80
CA ASP A 305 -2.69 6.30 5.62
C ASP A 305 -1.68 5.46 4.84
N SER A 306 -0.50 5.29 5.40
CA SER A 306 0.56 4.43 4.88
C SER A 306 1.47 3.97 6.01
N TRP A 307 2.23 2.89 5.79
CA TRP A 307 3.42 2.66 6.60
C TRP A 307 4.46 3.75 6.34
N ASP A 308 5.36 3.95 7.28
CA ASP A 308 6.30 5.07 7.30
C ASP A 308 7.75 4.66 6.98
N GLY A 309 7.93 3.53 6.32
CA GLY A 309 9.22 3.09 5.80
C GLY A 309 9.73 3.95 4.64
N GLY A 310 8.81 4.29 3.73
CA GLY A 310 8.97 5.25 2.64
C GLY A 310 7.94 6.36 2.76
N SER A 311 7.58 7.01 1.66
CA SER A 311 6.51 8.02 1.63
C SER A 311 5.11 7.44 1.36
N GLY A 312 4.97 6.10 1.25
CA GLY A 312 3.71 5.44 0.92
C GLY A 312 3.20 5.85 -0.46
N ALA A 313 4.09 5.81 -1.47
CA ALA A 313 3.78 6.29 -2.81
C ALA A 313 2.85 5.33 -3.55
N THR A 314 3.18 4.06 -3.56
CA THR A 314 2.41 3.03 -4.25
C THR A 314 1.41 2.32 -3.34
N ASP A 315 1.57 2.49 -2.01
CA ASP A 315 0.73 1.97 -0.95
C ASP A 315 0.39 3.07 0.08
N ASN A 316 -0.66 3.88 -0.10
CA ASN A 316 -1.54 3.94 -1.27
C ASN A 316 -1.65 5.40 -1.77
N GLY A 317 -0.52 6.11 -1.87
CA GLY A 317 -0.49 7.48 -2.38
C GLY A 317 -1.02 7.59 -3.80
N THR A 318 -0.72 6.60 -4.68
CA THR A 318 -1.25 6.57 -6.06
C THR A 318 -2.77 6.40 -6.08
N GLY A 319 -3.35 5.54 -5.23
CA GLY A 319 -4.80 5.42 -5.10
C GLY A 319 -5.43 6.72 -4.59
N SER A 320 -4.85 7.32 -3.56
CA SER A 320 -5.33 8.60 -3.01
C SER A 320 -5.28 9.73 -4.03
N VAL A 321 -4.18 9.87 -4.78
CA VAL A 321 -4.05 10.87 -5.86
C VAL A 321 -5.02 10.59 -7.01
N THR A 322 -5.27 9.32 -7.33
CA THR A 322 -6.31 8.94 -8.31
C THR A 322 -7.68 9.48 -7.90
N MET A 323 -8.08 9.34 -6.64
CA MET A 323 -9.40 9.82 -6.17
C MET A 323 -9.47 11.35 -6.13
N LEU A 324 -8.41 12.02 -5.65
CA LEU A 324 -8.29 13.49 -5.68
C LEU A 324 -8.47 14.01 -7.11
N GLU A 325 -7.71 13.48 -8.05
CA GLU A 325 -7.73 13.91 -9.44
C GLU A 325 -9.05 13.55 -10.14
N ALA A 326 -9.60 12.37 -9.90
CA ALA A 326 -10.88 11.96 -10.49
C ALA A 326 -12.03 12.89 -10.10
N VAL A 327 -12.08 13.32 -8.83
CA VAL A 327 -13.11 14.27 -8.36
C VAL A 327 -12.86 15.68 -8.89
N ARG A 328 -11.59 16.11 -9.04
CA ARG A 328 -11.24 17.37 -9.73
C ARG A 328 -11.73 17.35 -11.18
N ILE A 329 -11.46 16.28 -11.91
CA ILE A 329 -11.90 16.08 -13.31
C ILE A 329 -13.43 16.13 -13.38
N LEU A 330 -14.13 15.40 -12.50
CA LEU A 330 -15.60 15.40 -12.44
C LEU A 330 -16.16 16.80 -12.13
N LYS A 331 -15.55 17.55 -11.22
CA LYS A 331 -15.99 18.93 -10.95
C LYS A 331 -15.86 19.83 -12.16
N ALA A 332 -14.84 19.65 -12.98
CA ALA A 332 -14.60 20.43 -14.19
C ALA A 332 -15.52 19.99 -15.37
N ALA A 333 -15.73 18.67 -15.53
CA ALA A 333 -16.42 18.11 -16.69
C ALA A 333 -17.91 17.82 -16.43
N TYR A 334 -18.30 17.51 -15.19
CA TYR A 334 -19.63 17.06 -14.79
C TYR A 334 -20.03 17.64 -13.42
N PRO A 335 -20.13 18.98 -13.29
CA PRO A 335 -20.30 19.65 -11.98
C PRO A 335 -21.67 19.44 -11.32
N ASN A 336 -22.66 18.95 -12.06
CA ASN A 336 -24.02 18.72 -11.58
C ASN A 336 -24.42 17.25 -11.84
N PRO A 337 -23.86 16.29 -11.09
CA PRO A 337 -24.15 14.88 -11.28
C PRO A 337 -25.61 14.56 -10.95
N LYS A 338 -26.17 13.51 -11.57
CA LYS A 338 -27.51 13.03 -11.18
C LYS A 338 -27.51 12.44 -9.77
N ARG A 339 -26.48 11.63 -9.44
CA ARG A 339 -26.25 11.01 -8.14
C ARG A 339 -25.14 11.72 -7.39
N THR A 340 -25.17 11.66 -6.08
CA THR A 340 -24.10 12.19 -5.24
C THR A 340 -22.81 11.38 -5.43
N ILE A 341 -21.70 12.07 -5.70
CA ILE A 341 -20.38 11.45 -5.85
C ILE A 341 -19.56 11.80 -4.60
N ILE A 342 -19.07 10.78 -3.91
CA ILE A 342 -18.22 10.90 -2.72
C ILE A 342 -16.82 10.42 -3.06
N ALA A 343 -15.78 11.18 -2.71
CA ALA A 343 -14.44 10.67 -2.57
C ALA A 343 -14.17 10.37 -1.09
N GLY A 344 -13.90 9.10 -0.78
CA GLY A 344 -13.50 8.63 0.55
C GLY A 344 -12.01 8.30 0.56
N LEU A 345 -11.23 9.13 1.28
CA LEU A 345 -9.83 8.87 1.59
C LEU A 345 -9.77 8.35 3.03
N TRP A 346 -9.64 7.03 3.16
CA TRP A 346 -9.82 6.34 4.44
C TRP A 346 -8.53 6.32 5.24
N GLY A 347 -8.64 6.54 6.56
CA GLY A 347 -7.51 6.38 7.48
C GLY A 347 -7.56 5.03 8.19
N GLY A 348 -6.39 4.54 8.63
CA GLY A 348 -6.28 3.30 9.41
C GLY A 348 -6.61 2.03 8.64
N GLU A 349 -6.47 2.03 7.34
CA GLU A 349 -6.58 0.83 6.49
C GLU A 349 -5.54 -0.19 6.90
N GLU A 350 -4.29 0.23 6.96
CA GLU A 350 -3.10 -0.56 7.30
C GLU A 350 -3.18 -1.24 8.68
N GLN A 351 -4.00 -0.69 9.55
CA GLN A 351 -4.26 -1.28 10.87
C GLN A 351 -5.58 -2.06 10.91
N GLY A 352 -6.22 -2.25 9.76
CA GLY A 352 -7.35 -3.14 9.55
C GLY A 352 -8.66 -2.47 9.18
N LEU A 353 -8.66 -1.61 8.17
CA LEU A 353 -9.82 -0.96 7.56
C LEU A 353 -10.62 -0.10 8.55
N ILE A 354 -9.94 0.60 9.47
CA ILE A 354 -10.63 1.22 10.63
C ILE A 354 -11.56 2.33 10.16
N GLY A 355 -11.06 3.26 9.33
CA GLY A 355 -11.82 4.42 8.87
C GLY A 355 -13.00 4.07 7.98
N SER A 356 -12.83 3.15 7.02
CA SER A 356 -13.94 2.72 6.16
C SER A 356 -15.01 1.93 6.90
N ARG A 357 -14.62 1.12 7.91
CA ARG A 357 -15.58 0.41 8.78
C ARG A 357 -16.39 1.36 9.64
N ALA A 358 -15.75 2.39 10.20
CA ALA A 358 -16.44 3.42 10.95
C ALA A 358 -17.42 4.17 10.04
N PHE A 359 -16.99 4.59 8.86
CA PHE A 359 -17.86 5.26 7.89
C PHE A 359 -19.10 4.42 7.53
N VAL A 360 -18.94 3.12 7.28
CA VAL A 360 -20.05 2.20 7.00
C VAL A 360 -21.03 2.11 8.18
N ALA A 361 -20.52 2.15 9.40
CA ALA A 361 -21.35 2.11 10.61
C ALA A 361 -22.11 3.42 10.85
N ASP A 362 -21.46 4.56 10.58
CA ASP A 362 -21.98 5.89 10.85
C ASP A 362 -22.89 6.42 9.72
N HIS A 363 -22.77 5.87 8.48
CA HIS A 363 -23.51 6.30 7.29
C HIS A 363 -24.32 5.17 6.64
N PRO A 364 -25.28 4.55 7.34
CA PRO A 364 -26.12 3.49 6.77
C PRO A 364 -26.93 3.95 5.56
N GLU A 365 -27.26 5.25 5.44
CA GLU A 365 -27.95 5.86 4.29
C GLU A 365 -27.08 5.79 3.03
N VAL A 366 -25.78 6.04 3.13
CA VAL A 366 -24.85 5.93 2.00
C VAL A 366 -24.74 4.47 1.55
N VAL A 367 -24.67 3.54 2.50
CA VAL A 367 -24.63 2.11 2.22
C VAL A 367 -25.92 1.63 1.54
N GLN A 368 -27.07 2.13 1.98
CA GLN A 368 -28.37 1.79 1.37
C GLN A 368 -28.51 2.36 -0.03
N GLY A 369 -28.14 3.62 -0.23
CA GLY A 369 -28.21 4.32 -1.50
C GLY A 369 -27.01 4.08 -2.43
N LEU A 370 -26.09 3.14 -2.11
CA LEU A 370 -24.89 2.93 -2.89
C LEU A 370 -25.21 2.32 -4.26
N GLN A 371 -24.97 3.09 -5.33
CA GLN A 371 -24.98 2.64 -6.72
C GLN A 371 -23.72 1.80 -7.02
N VAL A 372 -22.55 2.32 -6.63
CA VAL A 372 -21.27 1.64 -6.78
C VAL A 372 -20.21 2.29 -5.90
N LEU A 373 -19.34 1.47 -5.33
CA LEU A 373 -18.05 1.88 -4.80
C LEU A 373 -16.93 1.30 -5.66
N LEU A 374 -16.01 2.15 -6.08
CA LEU A 374 -14.82 1.79 -6.85
C LEU A 374 -13.58 2.07 -6.02
N ASN A 375 -12.80 1.04 -5.70
CA ASN A 375 -11.62 1.12 -4.82
C ASN A 375 -10.34 0.84 -5.59
N GLN A 376 -9.29 1.64 -5.33
CA GLN A 376 -7.94 1.39 -5.80
C GLN A 376 -6.96 1.33 -4.62
N ASP A 377 -6.23 0.20 -4.54
CA ASP A 377 -5.23 -0.06 -3.52
C ASP A 377 -4.32 -1.21 -3.97
N ASN A 378 -3.37 -0.94 -4.87
CA ASN A 378 -2.54 -2.01 -5.42
C ASN A 378 -1.35 -1.55 -6.28
N GLY A 379 -0.65 -0.53 -5.86
CA GLY A 379 0.54 -0.07 -6.56
C GLY A 379 0.27 1.02 -7.60
N THR A 380 1.23 1.23 -8.49
CA THR A 380 1.25 2.38 -9.42
C THR A 380 0.72 2.08 -10.82
N GLY A 381 0.48 0.82 -11.16
CA GLY A 381 0.14 0.43 -12.54
C GLY A 381 -1.27 0.82 -12.97
N ARG A 382 -1.50 0.79 -14.30
CA ARG A 382 -2.86 0.98 -14.82
C ARG A 382 -3.78 -0.15 -14.36
N ILE A 383 -5.05 0.17 -14.18
CA ILE A 383 -6.09 -0.80 -13.90
C ILE A 383 -6.23 -1.76 -15.08
N VAL A 384 -6.16 -3.06 -14.77
CA VAL A 384 -6.26 -4.14 -15.77
C VAL A 384 -7.25 -5.23 -15.39
N ARG A 385 -7.86 -5.15 -14.20
CA ARG A 385 -8.82 -6.16 -13.74
C ARG A 385 -9.95 -5.53 -12.94
N ALA A 386 -11.16 -6.02 -13.16
CA ALA A 386 -12.29 -5.82 -12.28
C ALA A 386 -13.00 -7.16 -12.03
N THR A 387 -13.67 -7.30 -10.90
CA THR A 387 -14.43 -8.50 -10.57
C THR A 387 -15.84 -8.12 -10.14
N GLY A 388 -16.82 -8.97 -10.43
CA GLY A 388 -18.20 -8.77 -9.97
C GLY A 388 -18.40 -9.03 -8.48
N ALA A 389 -17.33 -9.34 -7.73
CA ALA A 389 -17.34 -9.52 -6.27
C ALA A 389 -18.45 -10.45 -5.71
N GLY A 390 -18.93 -11.37 -6.53
CA GLY A 390 -20.02 -12.27 -6.18
C GLY A 390 -21.45 -11.74 -6.42
N LEU A 391 -21.57 -10.50 -6.97
CA LEU A 391 -22.86 -9.95 -7.39
C LEU A 391 -23.18 -10.41 -8.82
N THR A 392 -24.35 -11.02 -9.00
CA THR A 392 -24.68 -11.76 -10.24
C THR A 392 -24.82 -10.86 -11.45
N ARG A 393 -25.32 -9.63 -11.27
CA ARG A 393 -25.61 -8.69 -12.37
C ARG A 393 -24.57 -7.56 -12.52
N ALA A 394 -23.52 -7.52 -11.68
CA ALA A 394 -22.47 -6.50 -11.79
C ALA A 394 -21.85 -6.43 -13.19
N GLY A 395 -21.72 -7.59 -13.85
CA GLY A 395 -21.16 -7.68 -15.21
C GLY A 395 -21.95 -6.91 -16.27
N GLU A 396 -23.26 -6.76 -16.13
CA GLU A 396 -24.12 -6.02 -17.06
C GLU A 396 -23.76 -4.52 -17.01
N TYR A 397 -23.52 -3.97 -15.82
CA TYR A 397 -23.14 -2.58 -15.59
C TYR A 397 -21.72 -2.31 -16.07
N PHE A 398 -20.75 -3.12 -15.66
CA PHE A 398 -19.37 -2.97 -16.13
C PHE A 398 -19.27 -3.08 -17.66
N ALA A 399 -20.00 -4.00 -18.30
CA ALA A 399 -19.97 -4.13 -19.75
C ALA A 399 -20.51 -2.87 -20.45
N ARG A 400 -21.62 -2.28 -19.97
CA ARG A 400 -22.13 -1.02 -20.50
C ARG A 400 -21.16 0.13 -20.32
N TRP A 401 -20.64 0.32 -19.11
CA TRP A 401 -19.71 1.41 -18.81
C TRP A 401 -18.41 1.30 -19.60
N LEU A 402 -17.78 0.12 -19.61
CA LEU A 402 -16.52 -0.07 -20.32
C LEU A 402 -16.67 0.02 -21.84
N SER A 403 -17.86 -0.28 -22.39
CA SER A 403 -18.12 -0.10 -23.83
C SER A 403 -18.23 1.38 -24.25
N ALA A 404 -18.54 2.28 -23.31
CA ALA A 404 -18.60 3.72 -23.53
C ALA A 404 -17.25 4.42 -23.31
N ILE A 405 -16.31 3.77 -22.60
CA ILE A 405 -14.98 4.31 -22.30
C ILE A 405 -14.05 4.08 -23.51
N PRO A 406 -13.16 5.05 -23.85
CA PRO A 406 -12.20 4.89 -24.94
C PRO A 406 -11.42 3.57 -24.87
N THR A 407 -11.25 2.93 -26.04
CA THR A 407 -10.59 1.62 -26.14
C THR A 407 -9.13 1.64 -25.66
N GLU A 408 -8.48 2.79 -25.70
CA GLU A 408 -7.14 3.01 -25.16
C GLU A 408 -7.05 2.68 -23.67
N ILE A 409 -8.15 2.85 -22.94
CA ILE A 409 -8.27 2.51 -21.51
C ILE A 409 -8.93 1.13 -21.36
N SER A 410 -10.16 0.95 -21.91
CA SER A 410 -11.02 -0.18 -21.59
C SER A 410 -10.50 -1.53 -22.10
N ARG A 411 -9.76 -1.58 -23.23
CA ARG A 411 -9.21 -2.82 -23.81
C ARG A 411 -8.23 -3.57 -22.91
N HIS A 412 -7.70 -2.92 -21.89
CA HIS A 412 -6.73 -3.50 -20.96
C HIS A 412 -7.38 -4.14 -19.72
N ILE A 413 -8.72 -4.00 -19.58
CA ILE A 413 -9.44 -4.40 -18.37
C ILE A 413 -10.11 -5.75 -18.58
N ASP A 414 -9.61 -6.77 -17.86
CA ASP A 414 -10.23 -8.09 -17.80
C ASP A 414 -11.32 -8.13 -16.72
N LEU A 415 -12.51 -8.65 -17.08
CA LEU A 415 -13.61 -8.84 -16.14
C LEU A 415 -13.69 -10.27 -15.65
N THR A 416 -13.66 -10.47 -14.34
CA THR A 416 -13.94 -11.77 -13.69
C THR A 416 -15.35 -11.77 -13.13
N LEU A 417 -16.27 -12.45 -13.80
CA LEU A 417 -17.70 -12.42 -13.50
C LEU A 417 -18.24 -13.82 -13.18
N PRO A 418 -19.15 -13.93 -12.21
CA PRO A 418 -19.51 -12.93 -11.22
C PRO A 418 -18.46 -12.75 -10.11
N GLY A 419 -17.35 -13.46 -10.15
CA GLY A 419 -16.28 -13.43 -9.16
C GLY A 419 -16.66 -13.99 -7.79
N THR A 420 -15.90 -13.66 -6.76
CA THR A 420 -16.16 -14.01 -5.35
C THR A 420 -15.91 -12.78 -4.48
N PRO A 421 -16.68 -12.60 -3.39
CA PRO A 421 -16.46 -11.49 -2.47
C PRO A 421 -15.15 -11.66 -1.71
N SER A 422 -14.48 -10.55 -1.39
CA SER A 422 -13.33 -10.49 -0.49
C SER A 422 -13.76 -9.98 0.88
N GLY A 423 -13.30 -10.63 1.95
CA GLY A 423 -13.56 -10.21 3.33
C GLY A 423 -12.48 -9.30 3.92
N GLY A 424 -11.56 -8.80 3.09
CA GLY A 424 -10.45 -7.94 3.50
C GLY A 424 -9.56 -7.57 2.33
N GLY A 425 -8.36 -7.08 2.63
CA GLY A 425 -7.34 -6.73 1.65
C GLY A 425 -7.46 -5.32 1.11
N SER A 426 -8.54 -4.58 1.38
CA SER A 426 -8.70 -3.13 1.24
C SER A 426 -10.15 -2.69 1.57
N ASP A 427 -10.41 -1.39 1.59
CA ASP A 427 -11.60 -0.71 2.12
C ASP A 427 -12.93 -1.07 1.45
N HIS A 428 -12.94 -1.52 0.18
CA HIS A 428 -14.15 -2.04 -0.46
C HIS A 428 -14.81 -3.17 0.35
N ALA A 429 -14.01 -3.94 1.11
CA ALA A 429 -14.51 -5.05 1.92
C ALA A 429 -15.45 -4.58 3.05
N SER A 430 -15.24 -3.35 3.57
CA SER A 430 -16.09 -2.75 4.60
C SER A 430 -17.52 -2.50 4.10
N PHE A 431 -17.69 -2.18 2.82
CA PHE A 431 -18.99 -2.01 2.17
C PHE A 431 -19.54 -3.33 1.63
N LEU A 432 -18.68 -4.14 1.01
CA LEU A 432 -19.08 -5.39 0.37
C LEU A 432 -19.67 -6.38 1.37
N CYS A 433 -19.19 -6.42 2.63
CA CYS A 433 -19.73 -7.31 3.66
C CYS A 433 -21.21 -7.08 3.93
N THR A 434 -21.73 -5.84 3.77
CA THR A 434 -23.14 -5.50 3.88
C THR A 434 -23.97 -6.00 2.69
N GLY A 435 -23.32 -6.37 1.58
CA GLY A 435 -23.92 -6.70 0.28
C GLY A 435 -24.05 -5.52 -0.66
N ALA A 436 -23.47 -4.38 -0.32
CA ALA A 436 -23.44 -3.23 -1.20
C ALA A 436 -22.50 -3.45 -2.40
N PRO A 437 -22.77 -2.81 -3.57
CA PRO A 437 -21.94 -2.94 -4.76
C PRO A 437 -20.58 -2.22 -4.60
N ALA A 438 -19.60 -2.93 -4.04
CA ALA A 438 -18.27 -2.40 -3.77
C ALA A 438 -17.20 -3.26 -4.46
N PHE A 439 -16.37 -2.64 -5.28
CA PHE A 439 -15.47 -3.33 -6.17
C PHE A 439 -14.03 -2.84 -6.03
N PHE A 440 -13.12 -3.80 -5.97
CA PHE A 440 -11.70 -3.57 -6.05
C PHE A 440 -11.26 -3.61 -7.52
N LEU A 441 -10.62 -2.54 -7.99
CA LEU A 441 -10.05 -2.47 -9.33
C LEU A 441 -8.55 -2.79 -9.28
N GLY A 442 -8.17 -3.89 -9.89
CA GLY A 442 -6.81 -4.42 -9.83
C GLY A 442 -5.88 -3.84 -10.89
N ALA A 443 -4.69 -3.39 -10.49
CA ALA A 443 -3.67 -2.81 -11.36
C ALA A 443 -2.55 -3.77 -11.76
N HIS A 444 -1.72 -3.35 -12.71
CA HIS A 444 -0.41 -3.94 -12.95
C HIS A 444 0.50 -3.73 -11.74
N ARG A 445 1.21 -4.78 -11.35
CA ARG A 445 1.93 -4.81 -10.07
C ARG A 445 3.25 -4.05 -10.07
N TRP A 446 3.91 -3.84 -11.21
CA TRP A 446 5.20 -3.12 -11.28
C TRP A 446 6.17 -3.52 -10.16
N ALA A 447 6.28 -4.83 -9.89
CA ALA A 447 7.08 -5.39 -8.78
C ALA A 447 6.69 -4.84 -7.38
N TYR A 448 5.42 -4.53 -7.16
CA TYR A 448 4.86 -3.96 -5.92
C TYR A 448 5.30 -4.71 -4.67
N PHE A 449 5.05 -6.04 -4.59
CA PHE A 449 5.33 -6.82 -3.38
C PHE A 449 6.81 -6.95 -3.01
N PRO A 450 7.78 -7.14 -3.97
CA PRO A 450 9.19 -7.26 -3.63
C PRO A 450 9.90 -5.93 -3.37
N TYR A 451 9.32 -4.79 -3.79
CA TYR A 451 10.05 -3.53 -3.71
C TYR A 451 9.35 -2.40 -2.96
N THR A 452 8.02 -2.29 -3.00
CA THR A 452 7.35 -1.11 -2.48
C THR A 452 6.35 -1.39 -1.38
N TRP A 453 5.59 -2.49 -1.43
CA TRP A 453 4.56 -2.81 -0.44
C TRP A 453 5.12 -2.87 0.99
N HIS A 454 4.74 -1.88 1.82
CA HIS A 454 5.16 -1.68 3.21
C HIS A 454 6.68 -1.53 3.41
N THR A 455 7.40 -0.93 2.46
CA THR A 455 8.87 -0.91 2.49
C THR A 455 9.48 0.48 2.62
N ASN A 456 10.79 0.50 2.96
CA ASN A 456 11.63 1.70 2.94
C ASN A 456 11.86 2.29 1.52
N ARG A 457 11.38 1.62 0.46
CA ARG A 457 11.56 2.05 -0.94
C ARG A 457 10.27 2.50 -1.61
N ASP A 458 9.17 2.59 -0.89
CA ASP A 458 7.91 3.10 -1.42
C ASP A 458 7.92 4.63 -1.46
N THR A 459 8.55 5.18 -2.50
CA THR A 459 8.84 6.60 -2.69
C THR A 459 8.34 7.12 -4.03
N PHE A 460 8.21 8.44 -4.15
CA PHE A 460 7.66 9.16 -5.31
C PHE A 460 8.20 8.68 -6.68
N ASP A 461 9.50 8.39 -6.76
CA ASP A 461 10.19 7.92 -7.98
C ASP A 461 9.75 6.53 -8.47
N LYS A 462 8.87 5.85 -7.74
CA LYS A 462 8.27 4.58 -8.15
C LYS A 462 6.96 4.74 -8.92
N ILE A 463 6.43 5.97 -9.03
CA ILE A 463 5.17 6.23 -9.69
C ILE A 463 5.33 6.19 -11.21
N VAL A 464 4.40 5.50 -11.87
CA VAL A 464 4.23 5.51 -13.33
C VAL A 464 3.11 6.50 -13.67
N PHE A 465 3.47 7.75 -13.97
CA PHE A 465 2.51 8.85 -14.14
C PHE A 465 1.54 8.66 -15.30
N ASP A 466 1.96 8.00 -16.38
CA ASP A 466 1.05 7.67 -17.48
C ASP A 466 -0.06 6.70 -17.06
N ASP A 467 0.28 5.75 -16.18
CA ASP A 467 -0.72 4.83 -15.62
C ASP A 467 -1.58 5.53 -14.56
N LEU A 468 -1.00 6.45 -13.77
CA LEU A 468 -1.73 7.20 -12.74
C LEU A 468 -2.80 8.12 -13.35
N LYS A 469 -2.46 8.92 -14.36
CA LYS A 469 -3.43 9.77 -15.07
C LYS A 469 -4.51 8.95 -15.80
N ASN A 470 -4.12 7.79 -16.37
CA ASN A 470 -5.06 6.85 -16.98
C ASN A 470 -6.09 6.34 -15.95
N ASN A 471 -5.64 5.99 -14.75
CA ASN A 471 -6.52 5.53 -13.68
C ASN A 471 -7.48 6.64 -13.22
N ALA A 472 -6.99 7.86 -12.97
CA ALA A 472 -7.84 8.97 -12.57
C ALA A 472 -8.92 9.28 -13.62
N THR A 473 -8.56 9.23 -14.90
CA THR A 473 -9.48 9.39 -16.03
C THR A 473 -10.52 8.26 -16.07
N LEU A 474 -10.09 7.02 -15.88
CA LEU A 474 -10.99 5.85 -15.83
C LEU A 474 -11.99 5.96 -14.67
N PHE A 475 -11.53 6.30 -13.45
CA PHE A 475 -12.42 6.45 -12.30
C PHE A 475 -13.43 7.58 -12.49
N ALA A 476 -13.02 8.71 -13.08
CA ALA A 476 -13.93 9.80 -13.43
C ALA A 476 -14.99 9.37 -14.47
N MET A 477 -14.59 8.64 -15.52
CA MET A 477 -15.52 8.12 -16.53
C MET A 477 -16.50 7.09 -15.94
N LEU A 478 -16.01 6.16 -15.13
CA LEU A 478 -16.87 5.17 -14.46
C LEU A 478 -17.87 5.85 -13.51
N ALA A 479 -17.44 6.86 -12.75
CA ALA A 479 -18.33 7.60 -11.86
C ALA A 479 -19.40 8.39 -12.63
N TYR A 480 -19.03 9.02 -13.74
CA TYR A 480 -19.98 9.69 -14.62
C TYR A 480 -21.02 8.70 -15.16
N LEU A 481 -20.57 7.60 -15.76
CA LEU A 481 -21.46 6.59 -16.33
C LEU A 481 -22.36 5.93 -15.29
N ALA A 482 -21.84 5.66 -14.10
CA ALA A 482 -22.64 5.16 -12.98
C ALA A 482 -23.66 6.19 -12.46
N SER A 483 -23.35 7.50 -12.56
CA SER A 483 -24.28 8.57 -12.20
C SER A 483 -25.43 8.69 -13.20
N GLU A 484 -25.15 8.43 -14.49
CA GLU A 484 -26.15 8.51 -15.57
C GLU A 484 -27.05 7.26 -15.68
N GLU A 485 -26.70 6.13 -15.05
CA GLU A 485 -27.52 4.91 -15.08
C GLU A 485 -28.95 5.17 -14.59
N ASP A 486 -29.93 4.60 -15.31
CA ASP A 486 -31.34 4.74 -14.94
C ASP A 486 -31.71 3.92 -13.70
N GLU A 487 -31.12 2.74 -13.54
CA GLU A 487 -31.41 1.79 -12.47
C GLU A 487 -30.23 1.65 -11.48
N MET A 488 -30.57 1.40 -10.22
CA MET A 488 -29.59 1.02 -9.21
C MET A 488 -29.01 -0.35 -9.51
N MET A 489 -27.69 -0.53 -9.27
CA MET A 489 -27.06 -1.84 -9.41
C MET A 489 -27.68 -2.85 -8.43
N PRO A 490 -28.21 -3.97 -8.94
CA PRO A 490 -28.84 -4.99 -8.10
C PRO A 490 -27.82 -5.66 -7.18
N ARG A 491 -28.29 -6.10 -6.00
CA ARG A 491 -27.46 -6.70 -4.93
C ARG A 491 -27.61 -8.22 -4.84
N GLU A 492 -28.14 -8.89 -5.88
CA GLU A 492 -28.28 -10.34 -5.90
C GLU A 492 -26.93 -11.03 -5.84
N ARG A 493 -26.79 -11.92 -4.88
CA ARG A 493 -25.56 -12.66 -4.60
C ARG A 493 -25.58 -14.02 -5.27
N ARG A 494 -24.46 -14.44 -5.83
CA ARG A 494 -24.28 -15.81 -6.32
C ARG A 494 -24.21 -16.80 -5.17
N VAL A 495 -24.54 -18.06 -5.43
CA VAL A 495 -24.13 -19.18 -4.57
C VAL A 495 -22.61 -19.30 -4.70
N LEU A 496 -21.90 -19.18 -3.58
CA LEU A 496 -20.44 -19.22 -3.58
C LEU A 496 -19.92 -20.64 -3.84
N PRO A 497 -18.76 -20.81 -4.45
CA PRO A 497 -18.17 -22.13 -4.70
C PRO A 497 -17.57 -22.74 -3.43
N VAL A 498 -17.24 -24.02 -3.51
CA VAL A 498 -16.36 -24.67 -2.53
C VAL A 498 -14.94 -24.18 -2.71
N SER A 499 -14.30 -23.79 -1.62
CA SER A 499 -12.90 -23.34 -1.61
C SER A 499 -11.96 -24.48 -2.01
N ARG A 500 -11.15 -24.28 -3.05
CA ARG A 500 -10.14 -25.27 -3.45
C ARG A 500 -9.05 -25.48 -2.39
N ARG A 501 -8.82 -24.49 -1.54
CA ARG A 501 -7.80 -24.52 -0.50
C ARG A 501 -8.24 -25.26 0.75
N THR A 502 -9.50 -25.07 1.19
CA THR A 502 -10.03 -25.63 2.45
C THR A 502 -10.98 -26.81 2.23
N GLY A 503 -11.54 -26.98 1.04
CA GLY A 503 -12.60 -27.95 0.76
C GLY A 503 -13.98 -27.58 1.35
N GLU A 504 -14.11 -26.40 1.94
CA GLU A 504 -15.34 -25.95 2.58
C GLU A 504 -16.14 -25.02 1.68
N GLN A 505 -17.45 -24.96 1.88
CA GLN A 505 -18.35 -24.02 1.22
C GLN A 505 -17.97 -22.60 1.64
N MET A 506 -17.64 -21.76 0.67
CA MET A 506 -17.37 -20.33 0.95
C MET A 506 -18.66 -19.65 1.42
N THR A 507 -18.52 -18.74 2.38
CA THR A 507 -19.61 -17.89 2.88
C THR A 507 -19.38 -16.43 2.48
N TRP A 508 -20.44 -15.63 2.47
CA TRP A 508 -20.31 -14.18 2.31
C TRP A 508 -19.54 -13.61 3.51
N PRO A 509 -18.61 -12.65 3.29
CA PRO A 509 -17.81 -12.11 4.38
C PRO A 509 -18.69 -11.41 5.43
N GLU A 510 -18.34 -11.60 6.69
CA GLU A 510 -18.98 -10.90 7.81
C GLU A 510 -18.39 -9.52 8.00
N CYS A 511 -19.24 -8.53 8.31
CA CYS A 511 -18.81 -7.20 8.67
C CYS A 511 -18.15 -7.21 10.05
N ARG A 512 -17.05 -6.48 10.18
CA ARG A 512 -16.30 -6.35 11.44
C ARG A 512 -16.36 -4.90 11.91
N PRO A 513 -16.47 -4.65 13.23
CA PRO A 513 -16.39 -3.29 13.75
C PRO A 513 -14.98 -2.69 13.55
N PRO A 514 -14.84 -1.35 13.57
CA PRO A 514 -13.54 -0.71 13.66
C PRO A 514 -12.86 -1.08 14.98
N ARG A 515 -11.53 -1.06 15.02
CA ARG A 515 -10.73 -1.36 16.21
C ARG A 515 -10.18 -0.08 16.84
N SER A 516 -10.05 -0.09 18.17
CA SER A 516 -9.31 0.93 18.92
C SER A 516 -7.79 0.67 18.86
N TRP A 517 -7.01 1.66 19.28
CA TRP A 517 -5.57 1.50 19.48
C TRP A 517 -5.24 0.36 20.46
N GLU A 518 -5.97 0.28 21.57
CA GLU A 518 -5.75 -0.74 22.58
C GLU A 518 -5.99 -2.16 22.01
N GLU A 519 -7.08 -2.37 21.28
CA GLU A 519 -7.39 -3.65 20.61
C GLU A 519 -6.37 -4.02 19.53
N TYR A 520 -5.81 -3.02 18.85
CA TYR A 520 -4.72 -3.23 17.89
C TYR A 520 -3.44 -3.70 18.59
N ARG A 521 -3.10 -3.09 19.72
CA ARG A 521 -1.91 -3.43 20.52
C ARG A 521 -2.00 -4.79 21.21
N GLN A 522 -3.16 -5.35 21.44
CA GLN A 522 -3.36 -6.67 22.07
C GLN A 522 -3.19 -7.85 21.12
N ARG A 523 -3.21 -7.65 19.82
CA ARG A 523 -3.04 -8.69 18.79
C ARG A 523 -1.61 -8.79 18.28
#